data_1e88374fd57f2249fe0b0b8c5b9aa18d
#
_entry.id   1e88374fd57f2249fe0b0b8c5b9aa18d
#
_cell.length_a   1.000
_cell.length_b   1.000
_cell.length_c   1.000
_cell.angle_alpha   90.00
_cell.angle_beta   90.00
_cell.angle_gamma   90.00
#
_symmetry.space_group_name_H-M   'P 1'
#
loop_
_entity.id
_entity.type
_entity.pdbx_description
1 polymer ?
#
loop_
_entity_poly.entity_id
_entity_poly.type
_entity_poly.pdbx_seq_one_letter_code
_entity_poly.pdbx_strand_id
1 'polypeptide(L)'
;MVIIMKKTQQILTLVLSLGFIAVFAAWFWILPDADESTVERRHLAKSPALSLSSVANSSFMSGFEKYMLDQFPLRGGFRALKAAANAGVFMQKDNNGLYSVGEHLSKLDFPTDFDSVDRAAQRFRYVHDTYLRNNGIKTYLSVIPDKNTFIASQNGYPDKDYEALVKRLRSGFSQAEYIDISALLSADDFYYTDSHWRQEKILTVADKIADKMGAERIGHCEKHDAGVSFYGVYYGQAALPHAPERLFYLDNAVIRGLKVYNAEESSDIPVYDLAAAAGRDPYEMFLGGVRSIIRITNPNAAKERRLIVFRDSFGSSIAPLLAAGYSEITLVDIRYITPSALGRMIDFAKADDALFLYSASVINNSETIK
;
A
#
# COMPACT_ATOMS: atom_id res chain seq x y z
N MET A 1 63.30 -7.37 -4.92
CA MET A 1 62.35 -6.42 -5.50
C MET A 1 60.90 -6.93 -5.38
N VAL A 2 60.55 -8.10 -5.87
CA VAL A 2 59.15 -8.66 -5.81
C VAL A 2 58.60 -8.76 -4.39
N ILE A 3 59.37 -9.18 -3.39
CA ILE A 3 58.92 -9.33 -2.00
C ILE A 3 58.63 -7.96 -1.35
N ILE A 4 59.42 -6.96 -1.63
CA ILE A 4 59.24 -5.58 -1.13
C ILE A 4 57.96 -4.97 -1.77
N MET A 5 57.73 -5.15 -3.07
CA MET A 5 56.52 -4.71 -3.74
C MET A 5 55.27 -5.36 -3.14
N LYS A 6 55.28 -6.67 -2.85
CA LYS A 6 54.18 -7.35 -2.19
C LYS A 6 53.91 -6.79 -0.78
N LYS A 7 54.91 -6.52 0.04
CA LYS A 7 54.75 -5.91 1.37
C LYS A 7 54.16 -4.49 1.27
N THR A 8 54.63 -3.67 0.33
CA THR A 8 54.12 -2.31 0.11
C THR A 8 52.66 -2.34 -0.33
N GLN A 9 52.29 -3.24 -1.24
CA GLN A 9 50.88 -3.44 -1.65
C GLN A 9 50.01 -3.86 -0.48
N GLN A 10 50.46 -4.82 0.35
CA GLN A 10 49.73 -5.26 1.53
C GLN A 10 49.50 -4.14 2.55
N ILE A 11 50.56 -3.34 2.82
CA ILE A 11 50.45 -2.19 3.74
C ILE A 11 49.50 -1.15 3.15
N LEU A 12 49.59 -0.83 1.87
CA LEU A 12 48.71 0.13 1.23
C LEU A 12 47.23 -0.34 1.28
N THR A 13 46.98 -1.60 0.97
CA THR A 13 45.64 -2.18 1.09
C THR A 13 45.11 -2.09 2.51
N LEU A 14 45.96 -2.42 3.50
CA LEU A 14 45.57 -2.33 4.91
C LEU A 14 45.23 -0.88 5.33
N VAL A 15 46.09 0.06 4.97
CA VAL A 15 45.89 1.50 5.28
C VAL A 15 44.64 2.03 4.62
N LEU A 16 44.40 1.72 3.34
CA LEU A 16 43.21 2.15 2.62
C LEU A 16 41.94 1.53 3.23
N SER A 17 41.96 0.23 3.54
CA SER A 17 40.80 -0.46 4.13
C SER A 17 40.48 0.04 5.54
N LEU A 18 41.49 0.16 6.41
CA LEU A 18 41.32 0.70 7.75
C LEU A 18 40.94 2.18 7.74
N GLY A 19 41.53 2.95 6.84
CA GLY A 19 41.18 4.36 6.64
C GLY A 19 39.76 4.54 6.19
N PHE A 20 39.29 3.72 5.24
CA PHE A 20 37.89 3.70 4.83
C PHE A 20 36.94 3.42 6.00
N ILE A 21 37.21 2.35 6.76
CA ILE A 21 36.39 1.98 7.92
C ILE A 21 36.40 3.12 8.96
N ALA A 22 37.57 3.67 9.27
CA ALA A 22 37.70 4.74 10.27
C ALA A 22 36.96 6.02 9.88
N VAL A 23 37.02 6.41 8.61
CA VAL A 23 36.30 7.59 8.08
C VAL A 23 34.81 7.40 8.22
N PHE A 24 34.26 6.26 7.78
CA PHE A 24 32.83 6.01 7.88
C PHE A 24 32.36 5.84 9.33
N ALA A 25 33.17 5.21 10.18
CA ALA A 25 32.88 5.12 11.61
C ALA A 25 32.83 6.49 12.31
N ALA A 26 33.83 7.36 12.03
CA ALA A 26 33.83 8.71 12.54
C ALA A 26 32.65 9.54 12.01
N TRP A 27 32.37 9.43 10.71
CA TRP A 27 31.26 10.13 10.07
C TRP A 27 29.90 9.71 10.65
N PHE A 28 29.68 8.41 10.87
CA PHE A 28 28.48 7.88 11.53
C PHE A 28 28.21 8.54 12.91
N TRP A 29 29.27 8.76 13.73
CA TRP A 29 29.11 9.37 15.04
C TRP A 29 28.99 10.91 15.03
N ILE A 30 29.34 11.55 13.92
CA ILE A 30 29.29 13.02 13.78
C ILE A 30 27.94 13.45 13.19
N LEU A 31 27.33 12.63 12.30
CA LEU A 31 26.05 12.97 11.66
C LEU A 31 24.91 12.90 12.69
N PRO A 32 23.98 13.87 12.65
CA PRO A 32 22.74 13.75 13.41
C PRO A 32 21.88 12.61 12.87
N ASP A 33 21.19 11.91 13.76
CA ASP A 33 20.24 10.87 13.41
C ASP A 33 19.07 11.45 12.61
N ALA A 34 18.70 10.77 11.54
CA ALA A 34 17.47 11.04 10.81
C ALA A 34 16.29 10.28 11.44
N ASP A 35 15.12 10.93 11.54
CA ASP A 35 13.92 10.31 12.10
C ASP A 35 13.25 9.36 11.13
N GLU A 36 13.28 9.70 9.84
CA GLU A 36 12.60 8.95 8.79
C GLU A 36 13.35 9.01 7.45
N SER A 37 13.04 8.06 6.60
CA SER A 37 13.41 8.06 5.20
C SER A 37 12.17 8.37 4.36
N THR A 38 12.14 9.54 3.74
CA THR A 38 11.08 9.92 2.80
C THR A 38 11.06 9.02 1.56
N VAL A 39 12.24 8.58 1.12
CA VAL A 39 12.38 7.66 -0.03
C VAL A 39 11.81 6.28 0.28
N GLU A 40 12.10 5.73 1.47
CA GLU A 40 11.60 4.39 1.89
C GLU A 40 10.24 4.47 2.58
N ARG A 41 9.71 5.67 2.83
CA ARG A 41 8.44 5.95 3.50
C ARG A 41 8.31 5.24 4.86
N ARG A 42 9.39 5.25 5.66
CA ARG A 42 9.41 4.61 6.96
C ARG A 42 10.25 5.37 7.99
N HIS A 43 9.94 5.14 9.25
CA HIS A 43 10.82 5.58 10.32
C HIS A 43 12.12 4.79 10.31
N LEU A 44 13.22 5.49 10.62
CA LEU A 44 14.54 4.90 10.77
C LEU A 44 14.76 4.48 12.23
N ALA A 45 15.54 3.42 12.42
CA ALA A 45 15.84 2.93 13.74
C ALA A 45 16.64 3.97 14.55
N LYS A 46 16.28 4.11 15.80
CA LYS A 46 16.99 4.93 16.80
C LYS A 46 17.98 4.08 17.57
N SER A 47 18.97 4.75 18.20
CA SER A 47 19.92 4.09 19.09
C SER A 47 19.18 3.34 20.19
N PRO A 48 19.39 2.01 20.35
CA PRO A 48 18.73 1.24 21.39
C PRO A 48 19.25 1.58 22.77
N ALA A 49 18.37 1.50 23.76
CA ALA A 49 18.76 1.68 25.15
C ALA A 49 19.63 0.50 25.63
N LEU A 50 20.81 0.81 26.19
CA LEU A 50 21.68 -0.18 26.78
C LEU A 50 21.18 -0.55 28.20
N SER A 51 20.92 -1.83 28.42
CA SER A 51 20.55 -2.40 29.72
C SER A 51 21.09 -3.82 29.85
N LEU A 52 21.28 -4.29 31.09
CA LEU A 52 21.73 -5.67 31.34
C LEU A 52 20.79 -6.69 30.70
N SER A 53 19.48 -6.46 30.75
CA SER A 53 18.46 -7.34 30.13
C SER A 53 18.56 -7.33 28.60
N SER A 54 18.73 -6.16 27.97
CA SER A 54 18.83 -6.06 26.53
C SER A 54 20.12 -6.67 25.97
N VAL A 55 21.20 -6.66 26.74
CA VAL A 55 22.44 -7.36 26.39
C VAL A 55 22.28 -8.87 26.55
N ALA A 56 21.72 -9.33 27.69
CA ALA A 56 21.55 -10.74 27.98
C ALA A 56 20.62 -11.47 26.97
N ASN A 57 19.57 -10.82 26.49
CA ASN A 57 18.64 -11.37 25.50
C ASN A 57 18.97 -11.02 24.04
N SER A 58 20.15 -10.41 23.79
CA SER A 58 20.65 -9.99 22.46
C SER A 58 19.81 -8.91 21.76
N SER A 59 18.78 -8.34 22.40
CA SER A 59 17.94 -7.31 21.78
C SER A 59 18.71 -6.00 21.53
N PHE A 60 19.68 -5.67 22.39
CA PHE A 60 20.57 -4.54 22.17
C PHE A 60 21.37 -4.69 20.87
N MET A 61 21.99 -5.85 20.65
CA MET A 61 22.82 -6.09 19.46
C MET A 61 21.98 -6.01 18.17
N SER A 62 20.80 -6.64 18.17
CA SER A 62 19.87 -6.57 17.02
C SER A 62 19.35 -5.15 16.77
N GLY A 63 19.05 -4.41 17.84
CA GLY A 63 18.63 -3.01 17.75
C GLY A 63 19.74 -2.10 17.24
N PHE A 64 20.98 -2.31 17.71
CA PHE A 64 22.14 -1.54 17.32
C PHE A 64 22.54 -1.82 15.86
N GLU A 65 22.45 -3.06 15.41
CA GLU A 65 22.65 -3.40 14.00
C GLU A 65 21.67 -2.66 13.09
N LYS A 66 20.38 -2.69 13.42
CA LYS A 66 19.34 -1.93 12.68
C LYS A 66 19.63 -0.43 12.68
N TYR A 67 19.99 0.12 13.83
CA TYR A 67 20.36 1.52 13.97
C TYR A 67 21.56 1.89 13.08
N MET A 68 22.64 1.11 13.13
CA MET A 68 23.81 1.34 12.28
C MET A 68 23.48 1.26 10.79
N LEU A 69 22.67 0.28 10.38
CA LEU A 69 22.24 0.15 8.98
C LEU A 69 21.36 1.31 8.53
N ASP A 70 20.50 1.84 9.40
CA ASP A 70 19.57 2.91 9.05
C ASP A 70 20.22 4.29 9.05
N GLN A 71 21.17 4.54 9.95
CA GLN A 71 21.86 5.82 10.11
C GLN A 71 23.22 5.87 9.37
N PHE A 72 23.55 4.83 8.60
CA PHE A 72 24.83 4.76 7.92
C PHE A 72 25.01 5.92 6.91
N PRO A 73 26.16 6.62 6.94
CA PRO A 73 26.44 7.71 6.00
C PRO A 73 26.30 7.24 4.55
N LEU A 74 25.67 8.06 3.70
CA LEU A 74 25.43 7.75 2.27
C LEU A 74 24.66 6.44 2.04
N ARG A 75 23.86 5.99 3.03
CA ARG A 75 23.08 4.75 2.95
C ARG A 75 22.32 4.60 1.63
N GLY A 76 21.63 5.65 1.17
CA GLY A 76 20.90 5.65 -0.11
C GLY A 76 21.81 5.31 -1.31
N GLY A 77 23.00 5.89 -1.35
CA GLY A 77 24.00 5.61 -2.39
C GLY A 77 24.50 4.17 -2.38
N PHE A 78 24.78 3.61 -1.18
CA PHE A 78 25.19 2.20 -1.06
C PHE A 78 24.08 1.23 -1.44
N ARG A 79 22.82 1.54 -1.12
CA ARG A 79 21.67 0.73 -1.55
C ARG A 79 21.49 0.76 -3.07
N ALA A 80 21.63 1.94 -3.69
CA ALA A 80 21.58 2.08 -5.14
C ALA A 80 22.74 1.34 -5.82
N LEU A 81 23.95 1.44 -5.26
CA LEU A 81 25.12 0.71 -5.75
C LEU A 81 24.93 -0.81 -5.67
N LYS A 82 24.40 -1.30 -4.53
CA LYS A 82 24.03 -2.72 -4.38
C LYS A 82 23.01 -3.15 -5.43
N ALA A 83 21.95 -2.37 -5.61
CA ALA A 83 20.89 -2.68 -6.58
C ALA A 83 21.45 -2.70 -8.03
N ALA A 84 22.29 -1.74 -8.38
CA ALA A 84 22.97 -1.69 -9.68
C ALA A 84 23.91 -2.90 -9.88
N ALA A 85 24.67 -3.28 -8.86
CA ALA A 85 25.53 -4.46 -8.91
C ALA A 85 24.73 -5.75 -9.06
N ASN A 86 23.62 -5.89 -8.31
CA ASN A 86 22.74 -7.04 -8.42
C ASN A 86 22.18 -7.18 -9.84
N ALA A 87 21.65 -6.11 -10.40
CA ALA A 87 21.07 -6.13 -11.75
C ALA A 87 22.13 -6.25 -12.85
N GLY A 88 23.23 -5.46 -12.79
CA GLY A 88 24.18 -5.31 -13.90
C GLY A 88 25.36 -6.29 -13.86
N VAL A 89 25.84 -6.67 -12.66
CA VAL A 89 27.00 -7.55 -12.50
C VAL A 89 26.56 -8.98 -12.20
N PHE A 90 25.67 -9.16 -11.24
CA PHE A 90 25.22 -10.49 -10.82
C PHE A 90 24.01 -11.00 -11.61
N MET A 91 23.46 -10.18 -12.52
CA MET A 91 22.32 -10.54 -13.38
C MET A 91 21.12 -11.08 -12.60
N GLN A 92 20.95 -10.59 -11.37
CA GLN A 92 19.80 -10.94 -10.54
C GLN A 92 18.54 -10.30 -11.11
N LYS A 93 17.47 -11.07 -11.19
CA LYS A 93 16.19 -10.62 -11.75
C LYS A 93 15.40 -9.70 -10.81
N ASP A 94 15.70 -9.72 -9.52
CA ASP A 94 15.06 -8.87 -8.52
C ASP A 94 16.07 -8.27 -7.53
N ASN A 95 15.65 -7.21 -6.82
CA ASN A 95 16.36 -6.68 -5.67
C ASN A 95 15.36 -6.47 -4.52
N ASN A 96 15.60 -7.14 -3.40
CA ASN A 96 14.70 -7.14 -2.23
C ASN A 96 13.26 -7.62 -2.55
N GLY A 97 13.10 -8.57 -3.45
CA GLY A 97 11.80 -9.08 -3.90
C GLY A 97 11.05 -8.13 -4.84
N LEU A 98 11.74 -7.11 -5.37
CA LEU A 98 11.20 -6.18 -6.36
C LEU A 98 11.93 -6.35 -7.68
N TYR A 99 11.18 -6.32 -8.76
CA TYR A 99 11.70 -6.43 -10.11
C TYR A 99 11.17 -5.31 -11.01
N SER A 100 11.85 -5.08 -12.14
CA SER A 100 11.49 -4.07 -13.12
C SER A 100 11.13 -4.71 -14.45
N VAL A 101 10.03 -4.27 -15.06
CA VAL A 101 9.62 -4.59 -16.43
C VAL A 101 9.23 -3.29 -17.13
N GLY A 102 10.05 -2.86 -18.09
CA GLY A 102 9.89 -1.53 -18.69
C GLY A 102 9.98 -0.44 -17.62
N GLU A 103 8.96 0.40 -17.53
CA GLU A 103 8.87 1.44 -16.50
C GLU A 103 8.23 0.97 -15.19
N HIS A 104 7.70 -0.26 -15.13
CA HIS A 104 7.03 -0.77 -13.95
C HIS A 104 8.00 -1.43 -12.97
N LEU A 105 7.97 -0.97 -11.72
CA LEU A 105 8.46 -1.72 -10.57
C LEU A 105 7.31 -2.54 -9.99
N SER A 106 7.54 -3.81 -9.73
CA SER A 106 6.56 -4.68 -9.10
C SER A 106 7.19 -5.56 -8.04
N LYS A 107 6.37 -6.00 -7.09
CA LYS A 107 6.80 -6.88 -6.01
C LYS A 107 6.50 -8.32 -6.39
N LEU A 108 7.47 -9.21 -6.17
CA LEU A 108 7.23 -10.64 -6.22
C LEU A 108 6.25 -11.02 -5.10
N ASP A 109 5.07 -11.47 -5.48
CA ASP A 109 4.05 -11.96 -4.55
C ASP A 109 3.65 -13.39 -4.97
N PHE A 110 4.38 -14.35 -4.43
CA PHE A 110 4.35 -15.74 -4.79
C PHE A 110 4.87 -16.61 -3.62
N PRO A 111 4.31 -17.82 -3.41
CA PRO A 111 3.17 -18.43 -4.10
C PRO A 111 1.81 -17.90 -3.61
N THR A 112 0.71 -18.42 -4.19
CA THR A 112 -0.63 -18.23 -3.63
C THR A 112 -0.71 -18.95 -2.29
N ASP A 113 -1.01 -18.20 -1.21
CA ASP A 113 -1.23 -18.74 0.13
C ASP A 113 -2.72 -19.00 0.36
N PHE A 114 -3.17 -20.22 0.09
CA PHE A 114 -4.58 -20.59 0.27
C PHE A 114 -5.02 -20.58 1.72
N ASP A 115 -4.14 -20.78 2.69
CA ASP A 115 -4.46 -20.64 4.11
C ASP A 115 -4.76 -19.18 4.46
N SER A 116 -4.01 -18.27 3.86
CA SER A 116 -4.27 -16.84 3.95
C SER A 116 -5.61 -16.45 3.33
N VAL A 117 -5.93 -16.97 2.14
CA VAL A 117 -7.23 -16.76 1.48
C VAL A 117 -8.38 -17.25 2.35
N ASP A 118 -8.24 -18.43 2.97
CA ASP A 118 -9.25 -19.00 3.86
C ASP A 118 -9.45 -18.16 5.13
N ARG A 119 -8.35 -17.63 5.71
CA ARG A 119 -8.43 -16.70 6.84
C ARG A 119 -9.19 -15.42 6.46
N ALA A 120 -8.90 -14.84 5.29
CA ALA A 120 -9.62 -13.67 4.80
C ALA A 120 -11.13 -13.97 4.66
N ALA A 121 -11.50 -15.09 4.02
CA ALA A 121 -12.87 -15.52 3.86
C ALA A 121 -13.58 -15.73 5.21
N GLN A 122 -12.89 -16.28 6.21
CA GLN A 122 -13.43 -16.44 7.57
C GLN A 122 -13.71 -15.10 8.24
N ARG A 123 -12.82 -14.12 8.09
CA ARG A 123 -13.00 -12.76 8.64
C ARG A 123 -14.17 -12.06 7.97
N PHE A 124 -14.29 -12.15 6.64
CA PHE A 124 -15.40 -11.56 5.90
C PHE A 124 -16.74 -12.20 6.29
N ARG A 125 -16.81 -13.53 6.42
CA ARG A 125 -17.99 -14.23 6.94
C ARG A 125 -18.35 -13.78 8.34
N TYR A 126 -17.39 -13.66 9.24
CA TYR A 126 -17.64 -13.18 10.60
C TYR A 126 -18.32 -11.81 10.60
N VAL A 127 -17.80 -10.87 9.81
CA VAL A 127 -18.41 -9.53 9.67
C VAL A 127 -19.81 -9.63 9.09
N HIS A 128 -19.99 -10.40 8.02
CA HIS A 128 -21.30 -10.61 7.40
C HIS A 128 -22.31 -11.20 8.37
N ASP A 129 -21.99 -12.31 9.01
CA ASP A 129 -22.93 -13.04 9.87
C ASP A 129 -23.27 -12.25 11.15
N THR A 130 -22.30 -11.45 11.65
CA THR A 130 -22.50 -10.65 12.85
C THR A 130 -23.30 -9.37 12.58
N TYR A 131 -23.06 -8.68 11.47
CA TYR A 131 -23.54 -7.31 11.28
C TYR A 131 -24.43 -7.11 10.06
N LEU A 132 -24.25 -7.88 8.98
CA LEU A 132 -24.92 -7.59 7.71
C LEU A 132 -26.16 -8.46 7.51
N ARG A 133 -26.08 -9.73 7.81
CA ARG A 133 -27.12 -10.74 7.55
C ARG A 133 -28.47 -10.37 8.15
N ASN A 134 -28.49 -10.03 9.42
CA ASN A 134 -29.74 -9.77 10.16
C ASN A 134 -30.37 -8.41 9.81
N ASN A 135 -29.60 -7.53 9.18
CA ASN A 135 -30.06 -6.22 8.71
C ASN A 135 -30.51 -6.23 7.25
N GLY A 136 -30.45 -7.39 6.56
CA GLY A 136 -30.86 -7.50 5.17
C GLY A 136 -29.98 -6.75 4.18
N ILE A 137 -28.73 -6.43 4.56
CA ILE A 137 -27.79 -5.65 3.77
C ILE A 137 -27.30 -6.48 2.58
N LYS A 138 -27.45 -5.96 1.36
CA LYS A 138 -26.89 -6.60 0.17
C LYS A 138 -25.37 -6.57 0.22
N THR A 139 -24.77 -7.72 0.08
CA THR A 139 -23.32 -7.87 0.24
C THR A 139 -22.64 -8.19 -1.07
N TYR A 140 -21.58 -7.44 -1.37
CA TYR A 140 -20.79 -7.56 -2.58
C TYR A 140 -19.32 -7.78 -2.23
N LEU A 141 -18.62 -8.46 -3.15
CA LEU A 141 -17.17 -8.73 -3.06
C LEU A 141 -16.51 -8.36 -4.38
N SER A 142 -15.43 -7.62 -4.32
CA SER A 142 -14.55 -7.38 -5.47
C SER A 142 -13.10 -7.53 -5.06
N VAL A 143 -12.31 -8.21 -5.88
CA VAL A 143 -10.87 -8.41 -5.65
C VAL A 143 -10.11 -7.61 -6.69
N ILE A 144 -9.21 -6.74 -6.23
CA ILE A 144 -8.36 -5.93 -7.09
C ILE A 144 -7.14 -6.75 -7.45
N PRO A 145 -6.88 -7.06 -8.73
CA PRO A 145 -5.63 -7.72 -9.14
C PRO A 145 -4.43 -6.81 -8.82
N ASP A 146 -3.29 -7.41 -8.51
CA ASP A 146 -2.06 -6.65 -8.36
C ASP A 146 -1.43 -6.41 -9.75
N LYS A 147 -0.59 -5.39 -9.83
CA LYS A 147 0.20 -5.12 -11.04
C LYS A 147 1.02 -6.34 -11.49
N ASN A 148 1.51 -7.14 -10.54
CA ASN A 148 2.23 -8.38 -10.79
C ASN A 148 1.43 -9.35 -11.67
N THR A 149 0.12 -9.46 -11.47
CA THR A 149 -0.79 -10.32 -12.26
C THR A 149 -0.72 -10.03 -13.76
N PHE A 150 -0.46 -8.78 -14.15
CA PHE A 150 -0.41 -8.37 -15.56
C PHE A 150 0.96 -8.51 -16.21
N ILE A 151 2.05 -8.46 -15.43
CA ILE A 151 3.39 -8.35 -16.00
C ILE A 151 4.35 -9.49 -15.65
N ALA A 152 4.08 -10.28 -14.58
CA ALA A 152 5.06 -11.24 -14.08
C ALA A 152 5.30 -12.40 -15.04
N SER A 153 4.30 -13.23 -15.29
CA SER A 153 4.45 -14.51 -16.00
C SER A 153 4.98 -14.34 -17.43
N GLN A 154 4.48 -13.33 -18.16
CA GLN A 154 4.93 -13.02 -19.53
C GLN A 154 6.39 -12.53 -19.62
N ASN A 155 6.97 -12.10 -18.48
CA ASN A 155 8.36 -11.65 -18.37
C ASN A 155 9.24 -12.64 -17.57
N GLY A 156 8.76 -13.87 -17.32
CA GLY A 156 9.50 -14.95 -16.70
C GLY A 156 9.75 -14.75 -15.19
N TYR A 157 8.83 -14.04 -14.53
CA TYR A 157 8.76 -13.91 -13.08
C TYR A 157 7.64 -14.80 -12.52
N PRO A 158 7.80 -15.34 -11.30
CA PRO A 158 6.72 -16.07 -10.64
C PRO A 158 5.58 -15.13 -10.27
N ASP A 159 4.36 -15.65 -10.37
CA ASP A 159 3.15 -14.96 -9.96
C ASP A 159 2.25 -15.87 -9.13
N LYS A 160 1.37 -15.26 -8.34
CA LYS A 160 0.29 -16.01 -7.72
C LYS A 160 -0.79 -16.34 -8.75
N ASP A 161 -1.47 -17.44 -8.54
CA ASP A 161 -2.65 -17.80 -9.33
C ASP A 161 -3.85 -16.94 -8.86
N TYR A 162 -4.04 -15.79 -9.52
CA TYR A 162 -5.12 -14.85 -9.20
C TYR A 162 -6.51 -15.50 -9.36
N GLU A 163 -6.72 -16.30 -10.40
CA GLU A 163 -8.02 -16.95 -10.65
C GLU A 163 -8.33 -17.98 -9.56
N ALA A 164 -7.35 -18.79 -9.18
CA ALA A 164 -7.52 -19.77 -8.10
C ALA A 164 -7.74 -19.07 -6.74
N LEU A 165 -7.04 -17.95 -6.47
CA LEU A 165 -7.23 -17.14 -5.28
C LEU A 165 -8.67 -16.62 -5.21
N VAL A 166 -9.15 -15.98 -6.27
CA VAL A 166 -10.53 -15.44 -6.36
C VAL A 166 -11.55 -16.57 -6.22
N LYS A 167 -11.35 -17.69 -6.91
CA LYS A 167 -12.23 -18.85 -6.82
C LYS A 167 -12.32 -19.38 -5.38
N ARG A 168 -11.17 -19.51 -4.70
CA ARG A 168 -11.11 -19.98 -3.31
C ARG A 168 -11.82 -19.00 -2.36
N LEU A 169 -11.55 -17.71 -2.49
CA LEU A 169 -12.18 -16.67 -1.67
C LEU A 169 -13.70 -16.68 -1.85
N ARG A 170 -14.20 -16.71 -3.09
CA ARG A 170 -15.64 -16.77 -3.39
C ARG A 170 -16.30 -18.02 -2.82
N SER A 171 -15.63 -19.16 -2.87
CA SER A 171 -16.15 -20.39 -2.24
C SER A 171 -16.19 -20.28 -0.74
N GLY A 172 -15.20 -19.64 -0.14
CA GLY A 172 -15.13 -19.39 1.31
C GLY A 172 -16.05 -18.27 1.81
N PHE A 173 -16.47 -17.35 0.94
CA PHE A 173 -17.38 -16.24 1.26
C PHE A 173 -18.51 -16.14 0.22
N SER A 174 -19.35 -17.16 0.16
CA SER A 174 -20.42 -17.31 -0.84
C SER A 174 -21.64 -16.41 -0.60
N GLN A 175 -21.69 -15.69 0.51
CA GLN A 175 -22.78 -14.78 0.88
C GLN A 175 -22.75 -13.46 0.06
N ALA A 176 -21.61 -13.13 -0.54
CA ALA A 176 -21.43 -11.91 -1.33
C ALA A 176 -21.60 -12.17 -2.83
N GLU A 177 -22.29 -11.27 -3.53
CA GLU A 177 -22.28 -11.23 -4.98
C GLU A 177 -20.90 -10.74 -5.47
N TYR A 178 -20.23 -11.52 -6.32
CA TYR A 178 -18.92 -11.16 -6.84
C TYR A 178 -19.03 -10.18 -8.01
N ILE A 179 -18.28 -9.08 -7.92
CA ILE A 179 -18.13 -8.09 -8.99
C ILE A 179 -16.73 -8.23 -9.57
N ASP A 180 -16.65 -8.84 -10.76
CA ASP A 180 -15.39 -8.96 -11.48
C ASP A 180 -15.00 -7.64 -12.15
N ILE A 181 -13.85 -7.12 -11.79
CA ILE A 181 -13.22 -5.90 -12.31
C ILE A 181 -11.90 -6.17 -13.02
N SER A 182 -11.42 -7.41 -13.03
CA SER A 182 -10.08 -7.76 -13.51
C SER A 182 -9.86 -7.43 -14.98
N ALA A 183 -10.86 -7.69 -15.82
CA ALA A 183 -10.82 -7.42 -17.26
C ALA A 183 -10.85 -5.91 -17.62
N LEU A 184 -11.11 -5.03 -16.64
CA LEU A 184 -11.12 -3.58 -16.83
C LEU A 184 -9.77 -2.93 -16.48
N LEU A 185 -8.81 -3.72 -16.04
CA LEU A 185 -7.52 -3.26 -15.55
C LEU A 185 -6.36 -3.85 -16.36
N SER A 186 -5.29 -3.10 -16.43
CA SER A 186 -4.01 -3.45 -17.02
C SER A 186 -2.88 -2.92 -16.14
N ALA A 187 -1.62 -3.25 -16.45
CA ALA A 187 -0.48 -2.71 -15.72
C ALA A 187 -0.44 -1.17 -15.73
N ASP A 188 -0.85 -0.55 -16.85
CA ASP A 188 -0.80 0.92 -17.03
C ASP A 188 -1.85 1.69 -16.23
N ASP A 189 -2.77 0.98 -15.58
CA ASP A 189 -3.74 1.57 -14.66
C ASP A 189 -3.19 1.71 -13.24
N PHE A 190 -1.96 1.21 -13.01
CA PHE A 190 -1.22 1.33 -11.74
C PHE A 190 -0.07 2.32 -11.88
N TYR A 191 0.34 2.93 -10.76
CA TYR A 191 1.56 3.73 -10.73
C TYR A 191 2.78 2.84 -11.02
N TYR A 192 3.73 3.36 -11.79
CA TYR A 192 4.92 2.60 -12.18
C TYR A 192 5.74 2.15 -10.97
N THR A 193 5.87 3.02 -9.99
CA THR A 193 6.73 2.80 -8.83
C THR A 193 5.96 2.49 -7.53
N ASP A 194 4.63 2.29 -7.61
CA ASP A 194 3.77 2.00 -6.46
C ASP A 194 2.90 0.77 -6.67
N SER A 195 2.30 0.27 -5.60
CA SER A 195 1.33 -0.84 -5.67
C SER A 195 -0.06 -0.39 -6.11
N HIS A 196 -0.42 0.86 -5.87
CA HIS A 196 -1.77 1.36 -6.06
C HIS A 196 -2.09 1.63 -7.53
N TRP A 197 -3.38 1.56 -7.83
CA TRP A 197 -3.92 2.06 -9.10
C TRP A 197 -3.95 3.59 -9.12
N ARG A 198 -4.07 4.15 -10.33
CA ARG A 198 -4.23 5.58 -10.58
C ARG A 198 -5.71 5.94 -10.58
N GLN A 199 -6.12 6.90 -9.77
CA GLN A 199 -7.54 7.28 -9.70
C GLN A 199 -8.11 7.69 -11.07
N GLU A 200 -7.35 8.40 -11.89
CA GLU A 200 -7.77 8.86 -13.21
C GLU A 200 -7.96 7.73 -14.23
N LYS A 201 -7.57 6.51 -13.89
CA LYS A 201 -7.69 5.32 -14.75
C LYS A 201 -8.80 4.36 -14.33
N ILE A 202 -9.39 4.54 -13.15
CA ILE A 202 -10.34 3.57 -12.57
C ILE A 202 -11.80 4.02 -12.60
N LEU A 203 -12.14 5.04 -13.39
CA LEU A 203 -13.54 5.48 -13.52
C LEU A 203 -14.44 4.36 -14.04
N THR A 204 -13.98 3.58 -15.03
CA THR A 204 -14.71 2.43 -15.56
C THR A 204 -14.90 1.32 -14.52
N VAL A 205 -13.96 1.16 -13.61
CA VAL A 205 -14.07 0.22 -12.47
C VAL A 205 -15.15 0.71 -11.50
N ALA A 206 -15.16 2.00 -11.16
CA ALA A 206 -16.18 2.59 -10.29
C ALA A 206 -17.59 2.47 -10.93
N ASP A 207 -17.71 2.75 -12.23
CA ASP A 207 -18.96 2.58 -12.98
C ASP A 207 -19.45 1.13 -12.96
N LYS A 208 -18.54 0.16 -13.16
CA LYS A 208 -18.89 -1.27 -13.11
C LYS A 208 -19.42 -1.69 -11.75
N ILE A 209 -18.79 -1.20 -10.67
CA ILE A 209 -19.22 -1.46 -9.31
C ILE A 209 -20.58 -0.83 -9.05
N ALA A 210 -20.76 0.45 -9.40
CA ALA A 210 -22.03 1.17 -9.26
C ALA A 210 -23.17 0.45 -9.99
N ASP A 211 -22.96 0.05 -11.27
CA ASP A 211 -23.94 -0.67 -12.06
C ASP A 211 -24.38 -1.98 -11.40
N LYS A 212 -23.41 -2.78 -10.97
CA LYS A 212 -23.68 -4.07 -10.32
C LYS A 212 -24.43 -3.92 -9.02
N MET A 213 -24.14 -2.86 -8.28
CA MET A 213 -24.84 -2.52 -7.05
C MET A 213 -26.16 -1.79 -7.29
N GLY A 214 -26.51 -1.44 -8.55
CA GLY A 214 -27.70 -0.68 -8.89
C GLY A 214 -27.66 0.74 -8.33
N ALA A 215 -26.48 1.33 -8.24
CA ALA A 215 -26.23 2.68 -7.76
C ALA A 215 -25.99 3.64 -8.94
N GLU A 216 -26.15 4.95 -8.70
CA GLU A 216 -25.89 5.98 -9.69
C GLU A 216 -24.37 6.11 -9.93
N ARG A 217 -23.96 6.23 -11.20
CA ARG A 217 -22.57 6.49 -11.58
C ARG A 217 -22.20 7.93 -11.27
N ILE A 218 -20.92 8.16 -10.96
CA ILE A 218 -20.41 9.51 -10.69
C ILE A 218 -20.47 10.48 -11.87
N GLY A 219 -20.57 9.93 -13.09
CA GLY A 219 -20.59 10.71 -14.33
C GLY A 219 -19.22 11.22 -14.74
N HIS A 220 -19.23 12.28 -15.56
CA HIS A 220 -17.98 12.87 -16.04
C HIS A 220 -17.20 13.54 -14.91
N CYS A 221 -15.89 13.27 -14.86
CA CYS A 221 -14.96 13.91 -13.93
C CYS A 221 -13.82 14.57 -14.69
N GLU A 222 -13.41 15.73 -14.24
CA GLU A 222 -12.21 16.43 -14.71
C GLU A 222 -10.97 15.88 -14.03
N LYS A 223 -9.90 15.68 -14.80
CA LYS A 223 -8.61 15.25 -14.26
C LYS A 223 -7.78 16.46 -13.83
N HIS A 224 -7.35 16.47 -12.59
CA HIS A 224 -6.49 17.49 -12.01
C HIS A 224 -5.14 16.90 -11.61
N ASP A 225 -4.07 17.70 -11.78
CA ASP A 225 -2.73 17.36 -11.35
C ASP A 225 -2.53 17.85 -9.91
N ALA A 226 -2.07 17.00 -9.02
CA ALA A 226 -1.76 17.37 -7.64
C ALA A 226 -0.52 18.28 -7.50
N GLY A 227 0.22 18.49 -8.60
CA GLY A 227 1.37 19.39 -8.63
C GLY A 227 2.65 18.81 -8.00
N VAL A 228 2.69 17.53 -7.70
CA VAL A 228 3.81 16.86 -7.02
C VAL A 228 4.47 15.81 -7.91
N SER A 229 5.77 15.60 -7.69
CA SER A 229 6.50 14.46 -8.23
C SER A 229 6.25 13.24 -7.35
N PHE A 230 5.73 12.16 -7.93
CA PHE A 230 5.37 10.95 -7.21
C PHE A 230 6.42 9.85 -7.42
N TYR A 231 6.97 9.37 -6.33
CA TYR A 231 7.75 8.16 -6.25
C TYR A 231 7.04 7.18 -5.33
N GLY A 232 6.63 6.03 -5.83
CA GLY A 232 5.91 5.03 -5.06
C GLY A 232 6.79 4.27 -4.07
N VAL A 233 6.15 3.47 -3.21
CA VAL A 233 6.82 2.68 -2.18
C VAL A 233 7.85 1.70 -2.75
N TYR A 234 7.63 1.20 -3.96
CA TYR A 234 8.56 0.27 -4.62
C TYR A 234 9.86 0.94 -5.04
N TYR A 235 9.83 2.23 -5.41
CA TYR A 235 11.04 2.99 -5.73
C TYR A 235 12.04 2.96 -4.57
N GLY A 236 11.57 3.34 -3.38
CA GLY A 236 12.42 3.35 -2.19
C GLY A 236 12.92 1.96 -1.79
N GLN A 237 12.10 0.94 -1.94
CA GLN A 237 12.46 -0.44 -1.57
C GLN A 237 13.43 -1.07 -2.58
N ALA A 238 13.21 -0.87 -3.88
CA ALA A 238 14.06 -1.39 -4.95
C ALA A 238 15.43 -0.69 -5.00
N ALA A 239 15.50 0.57 -4.64
CA ALA A 239 16.68 1.43 -4.76
C ALA A 239 17.25 1.47 -6.19
N LEU A 240 16.41 1.24 -7.19
CA LEU A 240 16.75 1.34 -8.61
C LEU A 240 16.40 2.75 -9.13
N PRO A 241 17.20 3.31 -10.05
CA PRO A 241 16.88 4.59 -10.68
C PRO A 241 15.53 4.50 -11.42
N HIS A 242 14.67 5.50 -11.21
CA HIS A 242 13.40 5.62 -11.90
C HIS A 242 13.01 7.08 -12.03
N ALA A 243 12.32 7.45 -13.11
CA ALA A 243 11.76 8.78 -13.26
C ALA A 243 10.54 8.97 -12.34
N PRO A 244 10.29 10.19 -11.81
CA PRO A 244 9.08 10.47 -11.06
C PRO A 244 7.85 10.43 -11.97
N GLU A 245 6.74 10.04 -11.40
CA GLU A 245 5.42 10.10 -12.02
C GLU A 245 4.68 11.37 -11.58
N ARG A 246 3.51 11.59 -12.19
CA ARG A 246 2.58 12.63 -11.76
C ARG A 246 1.43 11.99 -11.01
N LEU A 247 0.99 12.64 -9.95
CA LEU A 247 -0.17 12.23 -9.15
C LEU A 247 -1.38 13.05 -9.62
N PHE A 248 -2.41 12.35 -10.09
CA PHE A 248 -3.65 12.97 -10.56
C PHE A 248 -4.82 12.56 -9.68
N TYR A 249 -5.85 13.41 -9.66
CA TYR A 249 -7.14 13.10 -9.05
C TYR A 249 -8.29 13.53 -9.95
N LEU A 250 -9.45 12.93 -9.75
CA LEU A 250 -10.68 13.22 -10.49
C LEU A 250 -11.60 14.10 -9.63
N ASP A 251 -12.18 15.11 -10.25
CA ASP A 251 -13.08 16.03 -9.57
C ASP A 251 -14.32 16.35 -10.41
N ASN A 252 -15.43 16.60 -9.74
CA ASN A 252 -16.67 17.12 -10.31
C ASN A 252 -17.54 17.79 -9.22
N ALA A 253 -18.72 18.26 -9.60
CA ALA A 253 -19.61 18.94 -8.66
C ALA A 253 -20.05 18.06 -7.47
N VAL A 254 -20.23 16.75 -7.69
CA VAL A 254 -20.60 15.80 -6.63
C VAL A 254 -19.45 15.69 -5.62
N ILE A 255 -18.22 15.42 -6.12
CA ILE A 255 -17.02 15.22 -5.27
C ILE A 255 -16.72 16.48 -4.46
N ARG A 256 -16.82 17.66 -5.08
CA ARG A 256 -16.63 18.94 -4.36
C ARG A 256 -17.65 19.18 -3.26
N GLY A 257 -18.84 18.62 -3.38
CA GLY A 257 -19.92 18.74 -2.39
C GLY A 257 -19.82 17.76 -1.22
N LEU A 258 -18.92 16.78 -1.28
CA LEU A 258 -18.77 15.76 -0.24
C LEU A 258 -18.21 16.35 1.05
N LYS A 259 -18.71 15.83 2.17
CA LYS A 259 -18.16 16.05 3.51
C LYS A 259 -17.52 14.75 4.00
N VAL A 260 -16.30 14.83 4.48
CA VAL A 260 -15.55 13.66 4.95
C VAL A 260 -15.19 13.83 6.41
N TYR A 261 -15.54 12.83 7.22
CA TYR A 261 -15.28 12.81 8.65
C TYR A 261 -14.37 11.61 9.01
N ASN A 262 -13.27 11.92 9.69
CA ASN A 262 -12.37 10.91 10.26
C ASN A 262 -12.83 10.56 11.68
N ALA A 263 -13.29 9.33 11.89
CA ALA A 263 -13.82 8.91 13.18
C ALA A 263 -12.74 8.72 14.26
N GLU A 264 -11.50 8.46 13.90
CA GLU A 264 -10.39 8.31 14.86
C GLU A 264 -9.99 9.66 15.48
N GLU A 265 -9.88 10.69 14.65
CA GLU A 265 -9.48 12.04 15.08
C GLU A 265 -10.67 12.91 15.45
N SER A 266 -11.89 12.42 15.22
CA SER A 266 -13.14 13.17 15.42
C SER A 266 -13.13 14.53 14.72
N SER A 267 -12.63 14.57 13.48
CA SER A 267 -12.42 15.79 12.70
C SER A 267 -12.87 15.65 11.25
N ASP A 268 -13.28 16.75 10.65
CA ASP A 268 -13.50 16.83 9.22
C ASP A 268 -12.15 16.88 8.48
N ILE A 269 -12.07 16.18 7.36
CA ILE A 269 -10.89 16.14 6.49
C ILE A 269 -11.32 16.42 5.03
N PRO A 270 -10.42 16.90 4.17
CA PRO A 270 -10.73 17.04 2.75
C PRO A 270 -10.84 15.68 2.03
N VAL A 271 -11.57 15.64 0.92
CA VAL A 271 -11.58 14.46 0.03
C VAL A 271 -10.18 14.21 -0.54
N TYR A 272 -9.51 15.29 -0.94
CA TYR A 272 -8.14 15.31 -1.43
C TYR A 272 -7.31 16.28 -0.62
N ASP A 273 -6.36 15.76 0.16
CA ASP A 273 -5.42 16.56 0.93
C ASP A 273 -4.15 16.83 0.10
N LEU A 274 -4.14 17.96 -0.59
CA LEU A 274 -3.00 18.35 -1.43
C LEU A 274 -1.73 18.66 -0.60
N ALA A 275 -1.86 18.98 0.69
CA ALA A 275 -0.70 19.13 1.55
C ALA A 275 -0.07 17.76 1.87
N ALA A 276 -0.88 16.74 2.11
CA ALA A 276 -0.41 15.36 2.28
C ALA A 276 0.27 14.82 1.02
N ALA A 277 -0.18 15.26 -0.19
CA ALA A 277 0.48 14.90 -1.44
C ALA A 277 1.95 15.31 -1.52
N ALA A 278 2.34 16.38 -0.84
CA ALA A 278 3.74 16.82 -0.72
C ALA A 278 4.50 16.15 0.45
N GLY A 279 3.84 15.29 1.21
CA GLY A 279 4.37 14.62 2.39
C GLY A 279 5.17 13.34 2.08
N ARG A 280 5.38 12.55 3.13
CA ARG A 280 6.13 11.29 3.07
C ARG A 280 5.49 10.26 2.14
N ASP A 281 4.17 10.12 2.19
CA ASP A 281 3.40 9.26 1.29
C ASP A 281 2.36 10.06 0.52
N PRO A 282 2.66 10.48 -0.73
CA PRO A 282 1.75 11.30 -1.51
C PRO A 282 0.38 10.66 -1.77
N TYR A 283 0.28 9.32 -1.73
CA TYR A 283 -1.00 8.63 -1.90
C TYR A 283 -1.96 8.87 -0.72
N GLU A 284 -1.45 9.29 0.44
CA GLU A 284 -2.28 9.70 1.59
C GLU A 284 -3.15 10.94 1.29
N MET A 285 -2.94 11.62 0.15
CA MET A 285 -3.86 12.67 -0.29
C MET A 285 -5.31 12.17 -0.44
N PHE A 286 -5.50 10.90 -0.77
CA PHE A 286 -6.83 10.30 -0.88
C PHE A 286 -7.38 9.97 0.51
N LEU A 287 -8.33 10.80 0.98
CA LEU A 287 -9.06 10.63 2.26
C LEU A 287 -8.13 10.55 3.50
N GLY A 288 -6.99 11.23 3.47
CA GLY A 288 -6.07 11.28 4.61
C GLY A 288 -5.32 9.96 4.88
N GLY A 289 -5.25 9.06 3.90
CA GLY A 289 -4.42 7.84 3.97
C GLY A 289 -5.01 6.72 4.84
N VAL A 290 -4.15 6.16 5.70
CA VAL A 290 -4.51 5.01 6.55
C VAL A 290 -5.37 5.45 7.73
N ARG A 291 -6.64 5.03 7.73
CA ARG A 291 -7.62 5.28 8.80
C ARG A 291 -8.53 4.06 8.95
N SER A 292 -8.93 3.75 10.19
CA SER A 292 -9.82 2.60 10.46
C SER A 292 -11.24 2.85 10.01
N ILE A 293 -11.80 4.05 10.25
CA ILE A 293 -13.16 4.42 9.85
C ILE A 293 -13.18 5.85 9.30
N ILE A 294 -13.68 5.99 8.08
CA ILE A 294 -13.97 7.28 7.44
C ILE A 294 -15.43 7.28 6.99
N ARG A 295 -16.13 8.38 7.20
CA ARG A 295 -17.48 8.59 6.71
C ARG A 295 -17.49 9.70 5.66
N ILE A 296 -18.00 9.38 4.48
CA ILE A 296 -18.23 10.33 3.38
C ILE A 296 -19.73 10.57 3.31
N THR A 297 -20.14 11.83 3.42
CA THR A 297 -21.54 12.24 3.29
C THR A 297 -21.72 13.04 2.01
N ASN A 298 -22.68 12.65 1.18
CA ASN A 298 -23.14 13.39 0.02
C ASN A 298 -24.47 14.10 0.38
N PRO A 299 -24.46 15.38 0.70
CA PRO A 299 -25.68 16.12 1.08
C PRO A 299 -26.65 16.32 -0.07
N ASN A 300 -26.19 16.12 -1.32
CA ASN A 300 -26.97 16.30 -2.56
C ASN A 300 -27.40 14.98 -3.18
N ALA A 301 -27.29 13.85 -2.47
CA ALA A 301 -27.71 12.55 -2.98
C ALA A 301 -29.20 12.52 -3.30
N ALA A 302 -29.57 12.00 -4.45
CA ALA A 302 -30.97 11.92 -4.88
C ALA A 302 -31.79 10.93 -4.03
N LYS A 303 -31.13 9.97 -3.38
CA LYS A 303 -31.75 8.93 -2.54
C LYS A 303 -31.01 8.81 -1.23
N GLU A 304 -31.74 8.54 -0.15
CA GLU A 304 -31.15 8.17 1.13
C GLU A 304 -30.73 6.69 1.10
N ARG A 305 -29.59 6.42 0.50
CA ARG A 305 -28.98 5.09 0.39
C ARG A 305 -27.60 5.12 0.99
N ARG A 306 -27.22 4.10 1.76
CA ARG A 306 -25.96 4.05 2.51
C ARG A 306 -25.17 2.81 2.19
N LEU A 307 -23.87 3.00 1.99
CA LEU A 307 -22.89 1.97 1.66
C LEU A 307 -21.85 1.82 2.77
N ILE A 308 -21.54 0.58 3.15
CA ILE A 308 -20.36 0.27 3.94
C ILE A 308 -19.33 -0.39 3.03
N VAL A 309 -18.09 0.14 2.97
CA VAL A 309 -17.00 -0.44 2.22
C VAL A 309 -15.94 -0.96 3.17
N PHE A 310 -15.82 -2.27 3.27
CA PHE A 310 -14.67 -2.93 3.89
C PHE A 310 -13.52 -2.96 2.90
N ARG A 311 -12.39 -2.33 3.23
CA ARG A 311 -11.38 -2.00 2.22
C ARG A 311 -9.96 -2.07 2.75
N ASP A 312 -9.00 -2.13 1.83
CA ASP A 312 -7.61 -1.71 2.04
C ASP A 312 -7.36 -0.30 1.48
N SER A 313 -6.10 0.10 1.34
CA SER A 313 -5.73 1.45 0.87
C SER A 313 -6.25 1.80 -0.53
N PHE A 314 -6.49 0.82 -1.40
CA PHE A 314 -7.07 1.05 -2.72
C PHE A 314 -8.47 1.68 -2.66
N GLY A 315 -9.23 1.35 -1.61
CA GLY A 315 -10.55 1.92 -1.38
C GLY A 315 -10.57 3.43 -1.19
N SER A 316 -9.45 4.03 -0.76
CA SER A 316 -9.39 5.49 -0.52
C SER A 316 -9.57 6.31 -1.82
N SER A 317 -9.00 5.86 -2.93
CA SER A 317 -9.10 6.59 -4.21
C SER A 317 -10.39 6.32 -4.96
N ILE A 318 -11.02 5.14 -4.81
CA ILE A 318 -12.25 4.81 -5.53
C ILE A 318 -13.51 5.26 -4.79
N ALA A 319 -13.50 5.37 -3.47
CA ALA A 319 -14.71 5.69 -2.71
C ALA A 319 -15.39 7.02 -3.11
N PRO A 320 -14.67 8.12 -3.38
CA PRO A 320 -15.31 9.34 -3.88
C PRO A 320 -16.02 9.13 -5.22
N LEU A 321 -15.55 8.20 -6.06
CA LEU A 321 -16.14 7.88 -7.36
C LEU A 321 -17.44 7.05 -7.26
N LEU A 322 -17.78 6.54 -6.08
CA LEU A 322 -19.03 5.82 -5.81
C LEU A 322 -20.09 6.74 -5.15
N ALA A 323 -19.72 7.97 -4.80
CA ALA A 323 -20.52 8.82 -3.93
C ALA A 323 -21.81 9.36 -4.57
N ALA A 324 -21.95 9.35 -5.90
CA ALA A 324 -23.20 9.77 -6.53
C ALA A 324 -24.38 8.86 -6.17
N GLY A 325 -24.13 7.57 -6.00
CA GLY A 325 -25.16 6.58 -5.71
C GLY A 325 -25.60 6.51 -4.25
N TYR A 326 -24.95 7.28 -3.33
CA TYR A 326 -25.14 7.12 -1.89
C TYR A 326 -25.16 8.46 -1.16
N SER A 327 -26.03 8.59 -0.17
CA SER A 327 -26.07 9.72 0.76
C SER A 327 -24.94 9.63 1.80
N GLU A 328 -24.52 8.40 2.12
CA GLU A 328 -23.40 8.15 3.02
C GLU A 328 -22.61 6.92 2.57
N ILE A 329 -21.27 7.02 2.60
CA ILE A 329 -20.37 5.88 2.45
C ILE A 329 -19.50 5.80 3.71
N THR A 330 -19.55 4.68 4.41
CA THR A 330 -18.67 4.40 5.54
C THR A 330 -17.57 3.45 5.10
N LEU A 331 -16.33 3.93 5.07
CA LEU A 331 -15.14 3.11 4.79
C LEU A 331 -14.65 2.49 6.09
N VAL A 332 -14.34 1.21 6.06
CA VAL A 332 -13.88 0.42 7.21
C VAL A 332 -12.64 -0.37 6.82
N ASP A 333 -11.54 -0.13 7.51
CA ASP A 333 -10.32 -0.93 7.35
C ASP A 333 -10.14 -1.86 8.55
N ILE A 334 -10.59 -3.11 8.40
CA ILE A 334 -10.52 -4.11 9.46
C ILE A 334 -9.10 -4.62 9.77
N ARG A 335 -8.09 -4.08 9.13
CA ARG A 335 -6.69 -4.28 9.53
C ARG A 335 -6.33 -3.46 10.76
N TYR A 336 -7.00 -2.31 10.95
CA TYR A 336 -6.72 -1.36 12.05
C TYR A 336 -7.77 -1.39 13.15
N ILE A 337 -8.96 -1.87 12.89
CA ILE A 337 -10.02 -2.05 13.88
C ILE A 337 -10.47 -3.52 13.97
N THR A 338 -10.66 -4.01 15.20
CA THR A 338 -11.19 -5.38 15.38
C THR A 338 -12.65 -5.45 14.96
N PRO A 339 -13.07 -6.47 14.20
CA PRO A 339 -14.46 -6.64 13.80
C PRO A 339 -15.44 -6.57 14.96
N SER A 340 -15.11 -7.08 16.14
CA SER A 340 -15.97 -7.03 17.34
C SER A 340 -16.25 -5.63 17.87
N ALA A 341 -15.45 -4.62 17.49
CA ALA A 341 -15.67 -3.23 17.90
C ALA A 341 -16.61 -2.47 16.96
N LEU A 342 -16.88 -2.97 15.74
CA LEU A 342 -17.61 -2.25 14.70
C LEU A 342 -19.03 -1.87 15.11
N GLY A 343 -19.75 -2.76 15.81
CA GLY A 343 -21.14 -2.51 16.25
C GLY A 343 -21.31 -1.34 17.21
N ARG A 344 -20.22 -0.83 17.82
CA ARG A 344 -20.24 0.37 18.66
C ARG A 344 -20.01 1.67 17.88
N MET A 345 -19.45 1.57 16.66
CA MET A 345 -19.02 2.71 15.87
C MET A 345 -19.85 2.92 14.60
N ILE A 346 -20.54 1.85 14.15
CA ILE A 346 -21.30 1.83 12.90
C ILE A 346 -22.71 1.34 13.20
N ASP A 347 -23.70 2.12 12.76
CA ASP A 347 -25.13 1.73 12.79
C ASP A 347 -25.45 0.94 11.52
N PHE A 348 -25.27 -0.37 11.59
CA PHE A 348 -25.53 -1.28 10.48
C PHE A 348 -26.99 -1.33 10.05
N ALA A 349 -27.93 -1.03 10.95
CA ALA A 349 -29.36 -1.06 10.62
C ALA A 349 -29.76 0.01 9.57
N LYS A 350 -28.90 0.98 9.34
CA LYS A 350 -29.13 2.03 8.34
C LYS A 350 -28.46 1.80 7.01
N ALA A 351 -27.66 0.75 6.87
CA ALA A 351 -26.95 0.47 5.63
C ALA A 351 -27.83 -0.37 4.68
N ASP A 352 -27.75 -0.03 3.38
CA ASP A 352 -28.44 -0.77 2.32
C ASP A 352 -27.51 -1.79 1.66
N ASP A 353 -26.24 -1.41 1.50
CA ASP A 353 -25.24 -2.21 0.80
C ASP A 353 -23.94 -2.30 1.60
N ALA A 354 -23.23 -3.41 1.42
CA ALA A 354 -21.87 -3.61 1.88
C ALA A 354 -20.97 -4.14 0.76
N LEU A 355 -19.84 -3.52 0.55
CA LEU A 355 -18.83 -3.94 -0.43
C LEU A 355 -17.54 -4.31 0.28
N PHE A 356 -17.05 -5.54 0.06
CA PHE A 356 -15.70 -5.96 0.42
C PHE A 356 -14.80 -5.74 -0.80
N LEU A 357 -13.89 -4.78 -0.71
CA LEU A 357 -12.99 -4.36 -1.78
C LEU A 357 -11.55 -4.43 -1.31
N TYR A 358 -10.86 -5.48 -1.69
CA TYR A 358 -9.48 -5.76 -1.25
C TYR A 358 -8.59 -6.14 -2.42
N SER A 359 -7.32 -5.76 -2.35
CA SER A 359 -6.31 -6.25 -3.28
C SER A 359 -5.99 -7.72 -3.06
N ALA A 360 -5.63 -8.41 -4.13
CA ALA A 360 -5.19 -9.80 -4.09
C ALA A 360 -3.97 -9.97 -3.18
N SER A 361 -3.08 -8.96 -3.10
CA SER A 361 -1.93 -8.97 -2.20
C SER A 361 -2.32 -8.99 -0.73
N VAL A 362 -3.31 -8.19 -0.32
CA VAL A 362 -3.81 -8.21 1.07
C VAL A 362 -4.49 -9.54 1.40
N ILE A 363 -5.23 -10.11 0.45
CA ILE A 363 -5.87 -11.42 0.64
C ILE A 363 -4.82 -12.54 0.74
N ASN A 364 -3.77 -12.47 -0.09
CA ASN A 364 -2.66 -13.43 -0.07
C ASN A 364 -1.79 -13.29 1.21
N ASN A 365 -1.89 -12.17 1.92
CA ASN A 365 -1.16 -11.86 3.16
C ASN A 365 -2.15 -11.39 4.24
N SER A 366 -3.20 -12.15 4.48
CA SER A 366 -4.36 -11.77 5.32
C SER A 366 -4.10 -11.74 6.82
N GLU A 367 -2.89 -11.99 7.28
CA GLU A 367 -2.51 -11.91 8.71
C GLU A 367 -2.79 -10.52 9.31
N THR A 368 -2.79 -9.49 8.48
CA THR A 368 -3.13 -8.13 8.89
C THR A 368 -4.62 -7.91 9.07
N ILE A 369 -5.49 -8.75 8.49
CA ILE A 369 -6.95 -8.68 8.62
C ILE A 369 -7.34 -9.25 10.00
N LYS A 370 -7.92 -8.42 10.87
CA LYS A 370 -8.26 -8.77 12.25
C LYS A 370 -9.54 -9.58 12.37
#